data_dbcdfde1dcc9b1903052fda84e4dba53
#
_entry.id   dbcdfde1dcc9b1903052fda84e4dba53
#
_cell.length_a   1.000
_cell.length_b   1.000
_cell.length_c   1.000
_cell.angle_alpha   90.00
_cell.angle_beta   90.00
_cell.angle_gamma   90.00
#
_symmetry.space_group_name_H-M   'P 1'
#
loop_
_entity.id
_entity.type
_entity.pdbx_description
1 polymer ?
#
loop_
_entity_poly.entity_id
_entity_poly.type
_entity_poly.pdbx_seq_one_letter_code
_entity_poly.pdbx_strand_id
1 'polypeptide(L)'
;MQTQLAPEFKDTPEGQEAEAILRKCVHCGFCTATCPTYQLLGDELDGPRGRIYLIKQVLEGQEPTRKTQTHLDRCLTCRNC
;
A
#
# COMPACT_ATOMS: atom_id res chain seq x y z
N MET A 1 4.07 -6.46 -8.99
CA MET A 1 5.05 -5.43 -8.61
C MET A 1 6.27 -6.10 -8.00
N GLN A 2 7.46 -5.70 -8.39
CA GLN A 2 8.68 -6.25 -7.79
C GLN A 2 8.93 -5.61 -6.43
N THR A 3 9.46 -6.42 -5.50
CA THR A 3 9.71 -5.98 -4.13
C THR A 3 11.08 -6.45 -3.67
N GLN A 4 11.71 -5.67 -2.79
CA GLN A 4 12.96 -6.02 -2.12
C GLN A 4 12.80 -5.66 -0.65
N LEU A 5 12.32 -6.59 0.16
CA LEU A 5 12.08 -6.35 1.57
C LEU A 5 13.38 -6.06 2.32
N ALA A 6 13.30 -5.15 3.31
CA ALA A 6 14.39 -4.91 4.22
C ALA A 6 14.70 -6.18 5.03
N PRO A 7 15.97 -6.37 5.47
CA PRO A 7 16.34 -7.60 6.21
C PRO A 7 15.48 -7.85 7.44
N GLU A 8 14.99 -6.80 8.10
CA GLU A 8 14.17 -6.93 9.30
C GLU A 8 12.80 -7.55 9.03
N PHE A 9 12.31 -7.51 7.77
CA PHE A 9 11.02 -8.08 7.39
C PHE A 9 11.15 -9.34 6.54
N LYS A 10 12.27 -9.47 5.84
CA LYS A 10 12.46 -10.49 4.82
C LYS A 10 12.29 -11.92 5.36
N ASP A 11 12.79 -12.16 6.56
CA ASP A 11 12.81 -13.50 7.14
C ASP A 11 11.64 -13.76 8.09
N THR A 12 10.68 -12.84 8.18
CA THR A 12 9.49 -13.02 9.02
C THR A 12 8.35 -13.62 8.21
N PRO A 13 7.50 -14.47 8.83
CA PRO A 13 6.31 -15.00 8.13
C PRO A 13 5.38 -13.89 7.65
N GLU A 14 5.18 -12.86 8.46
CA GLU A 14 4.34 -11.71 8.11
C GLU A 14 4.90 -10.93 6.93
N GLY A 15 6.22 -10.72 6.91
CA GLY A 15 6.90 -10.06 5.80
C GLY A 15 6.79 -10.84 4.50
N GLN A 16 6.95 -12.14 4.55
CA GLN A 16 6.82 -13.02 3.40
C GLN A 16 5.39 -13.02 2.85
N GLU A 17 4.40 -13.05 3.72
CA GLU A 17 3.00 -12.97 3.33
C GLU A 17 2.69 -11.62 2.67
N ALA A 18 3.16 -10.53 3.27
CA ALA A 18 2.99 -9.20 2.71
C ALA A 18 3.63 -9.08 1.33
N GLU A 19 4.84 -9.63 1.17
CA GLU A 19 5.52 -9.62 -0.13
C GLU A 19 4.72 -10.37 -1.20
N ALA A 20 4.19 -11.55 -0.85
CA ALA A 20 3.39 -12.33 -1.78
C ALA A 20 2.15 -11.56 -2.26
N ILE A 21 1.51 -10.84 -1.35
CA ILE A 21 0.34 -10.00 -1.67
C ILE A 21 0.76 -8.82 -2.54
N LEU A 22 1.83 -8.12 -2.18
CA LEU A 22 2.31 -6.95 -2.91
C LEU A 22 2.70 -7.30 -4.34
N ARG A 23 3.33 -8.46 -4.54
CA ARG A 23 3.78 -8.89 -5.88
C ARG A 23 2.63 -9.16 -6.84
N LYS A 24 1.43 -9.36 -6.33
CA LYS A 24 0.24 -9.53 -7.18
C LYS A 24 -0.25 -8.22 -7.78
N CYS A 25 0.11 -7.10 -7.20
CA CYS A 25 -0.30 -5.79 -7.70
C CYS A 25 0.55 -5.38 -8.90
N VAL A 26 -0.10 -5.03 -10.00
CA VAL A 26 0.58 -4.56 -11.21
C VAL A 26 0.37 -3.06 -11.46
N HIS A 27 -0.15 -2.34 -10.48
CA HIS A 27 -0.37 -0.89 -10.54
C HIS A 27 -1.27 -0.44 -11.70
N CYS A 28 -2.23 -1.26 -12.11
CA CYS A 28 -3.12 -0.89 -13.21
C CYS A 28 -4.11 0.21 -12.86
N GLY A 29 -4.37 0.41 -11.55
CA GLY A 29 -5.29 1.46 -11.10
C GLY A 29 -6.77 1.11 -11.19
N PHE A 30 -7.11 -0.12 -11.54
CA PHE A 30 -8.50 -0.54 -11.68
C PHE A 30 -9.29 -0.38 -10.37
N CYS A 31 -8.61 -0.54 -9.24
CA CYS A 31 -9.21 -0.43 -7.91
C CYS A 31 -9.55 1.00 -7.50
N THR A 32 -8.95 2.03 -8.13
CA THR A 32 -9.17 3.42 -7.73
C THR A 32 -10.60 3.89 -8.00
N ALA A 33 -11.25 3.31 -9.01
CA ALA A 33 -12.61 3.70 -9.38
C ALA A 33 -13.63 3.44 -8.28
N THR A 34 -13.35 2.46 -7.40
CA THR A 34 -14.28 2.05 -6.34
C THR A 34 -13.90 2.59 -4.96
N CYS A 35 -12.74 3.26 -4.84
CA CYS A 35 -12.25 3.75 -3.56
C CYS A 35 -12.91 5.07 -3.17
N PRO A 36 -13.68 5.10 -2.06
CA PRO A 36 -14.39 6.32 -1.66
C PRO A 36 -13.46 7.48 -1.32
N THR A 37 -12.33 7.21 -0.67
CA THR A 37 -11.40 8.28 -0.32
C THR A 37 -10.68 8.84 -1.53
N TYR A 38 -10.35 8.00 -2.51
CA TYR A 38 -9.82 8.49 -3.78
C TYR A 38 -10.84 9.35 -4.53
N GLN A 39 -12.08 8.90 -4.59
CA GLN A 39 -13.15 9.63 -5.28
C GLN A 39 -13.39 11.01 -4.64
N LEU A 40 -13.30 11.08 -3.32
CA LEU A 40 -13.55 12.32 -2.59
C LEU A 40 -12.36 13.28 -2.65
N LEU A 41 -11.14 12.77 -2.42
CA LEU A 41 -9.96 13.61 -2.24
C LEU A 41 -9.13 13.78 -3.50
N GLY A 42 -9.23 12.86 -4.46
CA GLY A 42 -8.51 12.95 -5.72
C GLY A 42 -7.00 12.75 -5.61
N ASP A 43 -6.49 12.33 -4.46
CA ASP A 43 -5.07 12.10 -4.24
C ASP A 43 -4.75 10.62 -4.46
N GLU A 44 -3.75 10.35 -5.31
CA GLU A 44 -3.31 8.97 -5.61
C GLU A 44 -2.96 8.21 -4.33
N LEU A 45 -2.37 8.87 -3.33
CA LEU A 45 -1.96 8.25 -2.08
C LEU A 45 -3.15 7.89 -1.17
N ASP A 46 -4.33 8.44 -1.45
CA ASP A 46 -5.56 8.10 -0.74
C ASP A 46 -6.37 7.02 -1.46
N GLY A 47 -5.79 6.42 -2.50
CA GLY A 47 -6.38 5.28 -3.21
C GLY A 47 -5.63 3.98 -2.94
N PRO A 48 -6.20 2.83 -3.36
CA PRO A 48 -5.59 1.53 -3.08
C PRO A 48 -4.18 1.39 -3.67
N ARG A 49 -4.01 1.78 -4.92
CA ARG A 49 -2.71 1.67 -5.60
C ARG A 49 -1.62 2.46 -4.89
N GLY A 50 -1.91 3.71 -4.53
CA GLY A 50 -0.96 4.55 -3.82
C GLY A 50 -0.64 4.03 -2.44
N ARG A 51 -1.65 3.54 -1.70
CA ARG A 51 -1.44 2.95 -0.38
C ARG A 51 -0.59 1.69 -0.44
N ILE A 52 -0.82 0.84 -1.42
CA ILE A 52 0.02 -0.35 -1.63
C ILE A 52 1.47 0.07 -1.83
N TYR A 53 1.70 1.11 -2.63
CA TYR A 53 3.05 1.62 -2.86
C TYR A 53 3.68 2.15 -1.58
N LEU A 54 2.93 2.88 -0.75
CA LEU A 54 3.44 3.37 0.54
C LEU A 54 3.82 2.23 1.47
N ILE A 55 3.00 1.19 1.55
CA ILE A 55 3.28 0.01 2.36
C ILE A 55 4.54 -0.69 1.85
N LYS A 56 4.66 -0.83 0.54
CA LYS A 56 5.84 -1.41 -0.09
C LYS A 56 7.11 -0.66 0.33
N GLN A 57 7.09 0.67 0.27
CA GLN A 57 8.25 1.48 0.63
C GLN A 57 8.67 1.27 2.09
N VAL A 58 7.72 1.19 3.00
CA VAL A 58 8.01 0.93 4.42
C VAL A 58 8.66 -0.43 4.59
N LEU A 59 8.13 -1.45 3.93
CA LEU A 59 8.67 -2.81 4.03
C LEU A 59 10.05 -2.94 3.37
N GLU A 60 10.39 -2.05 2.45
CA GLU A 60 11.70 -2.00 1.81
C GLU A 60 12.73 -1.22 2.61
N GLY A 61 12.36 -0.69 3.78
CA GLY A 61 13.27 -0.05 4.69
C GLY A 61 13.14 1.46 4.81
N GLN A 62 12.23 2.10 4.09
CA GLN A 62 11.99 3.52 4.24
C GLN A 62 11.20 3.80 5.51
N GLU A 63 11.60 4.82 6.25
CA GLU A 63 10.88 5.19 7.46
C GLU A 63 9.52 5.79 7.12
N PRO A 64 8.43 5.32 7.77
CA PRO A 64 7.13 5.93 7.57
C PRO A 64 7.12 7.34 8.14
N THR A 65 6.56 8.28 7.37
CA THR A 65 6.38 9.66 7.82
C THR A 65 4.96 9.84 8.35
N ARG A 66 4.70 11.00 8.97
CA ARG A 66 3.35 11.34 9.38
C ARG A 66 2.40 11.40 8.17
N LYS A 67 2.89 11.84 7.02
CA LYS A 67 2.09 11.85 5.79
C LYS A 67 1.72 10.44 5.36
N THR A 68 2.67 9.51 5.42
CA THR A 68 2.42 8.10 5.12
C THR A 68 1.31 7.55 6.00
N GLN A 69 1.40 7.78 7.30
CA GLN A 69 0.39 7.35 8.26
C GLN A 69 -0.97 7.97 7.95
N THR A 70 -1.01 9.27 7.63
CA THR A 70 -2.25 9.97 7.32
C THR A 70 -2.97 9.32 6.15
N HIS A 71 -2.25 9.04 5.05
CA HIS A 71 -2.85 8.41 3.88
C HIS A 71 -3.36 7.01 4.16
N LEU A 72 -2.61 6.22 4.93
CA LEU A 72 -3.02 4.87 5.29
C LEU A 72 -4.23 4.88 6.21
N ASP A 73 -4.26 5.81 7.17
CA ASP A 73 -5.36 5.92 8.15
C ASP A 73 -6.68 6.38 7.50
N ARG A 74 -6.62 7.05 6.37
CA ARG A 74 -7.83 7.46 5.66
C ARG A 74 -8.57 6.31 5.01
N CYS A 75 -7.97 5.14 4.91
CA CYS A 75 -8.65 3.97 4.38
C CYS A 75 -9.82 3.59 5.27
N LEU A 76 -11.01 3.44 4.67
CA LEU A 76 -12.24 3.12 5.38
C LEU A 76 -12.45 1.62 5.60
N THR A 77 -11.55 0.80 5.07
CA THR A 77 -11.65 -0.66 5.16
C THR A 77 -12.97 -1.18 4.56
N CYS A 78 -13.46 -0.51 3.53
CA CYS A 78 -14.72 -0.89 2.88
C CYS A 78 -14.60 -2.12 1.98
N ARG A 79 -13.38 -2.47 1.59
CA ARG A 79 -13.04 -3.65 0.76
C ARG A 79 -13.66 -3.63 -0.64
N ASN A 80 -13.95 -2.45 -1.17
CA ASN A 80 -14.45 -2.33 -2.55
C ASN A 80 -13.33 -2.37 -3.60
N CYS A 81 -12.08 -2.29 -3.18
CA CYS A 81 -10.93 -2.35 -4.09
C CYS A 81 -10.54 -3.78 -4.52
#